data_7587bee6e3c512b4926c0bfa118ad348
#
_entry.id   7587bee6e3c512b4926c0bfa118ad348
#
_cell.length_a   1.000
_cell.length_b   1.000
_cell.length_c   1.000
_cell.angle_alpha   90.00
_cell.angle_beta   90.00
_cell.angle_gamma   90.00
#
_symmetry.space_group_name_H-M   'P 1'
#
loop_
_entity.id
_entity.type
_entity.pdbx_description
1 polymer ?
#
loop_
_entity_poly.entity_id
_entity_poly.type
_entity_poly.pdbx_seq_one_letter_code
_entity_poly.pdbx_strand_id
1 'polypeptide(L)'
;APMIPRVPAGPHPSTTKLMTSDSSKPDDLANPATLLSGITCPGDVQALENDQLLELADEIRETLISTLARTGGHLGPNLGVVELTIALHRVFTTPTDKFVMDVSHQGYVHKMLTGRANRIGSIRQYEGLNGFLLRTESEHDCYGAGHAGTALSAALGMAVARDLKGTDEHVVAVAGDATYSCGATQ
;
A
#
# COMPACT_ATOMS: atom_id res chain seq x y z
N ALA A 1 -45.52 -23.93 -18.79
CA ALA A 1 -44.74 -22.89 -18.11
C ALA A 1 -45.61 -21.65 -18.02
N PRO A 2 -45.86 -21.09 -16.83
CA PRO A 2 -46.66 -19.87 -16.70
C PRO A 2 -45.86 -18.64 -17.14
N MET A 3 -46.49 -17.83 -17.95
CA MET A 3 -45.97 -16.58 -18.51
C MET A 3 -45.95 -15.50 -17.42
N ILE A 4 -44.79 -14.90 -17.16
CA ILE A 4 -44.64 -13.78 -16.24
C ILE A 4 -45.15 -12.48 -16.92
N PRO A 5 -46.03 -11.71 -16.35
CA PRO A 5 -46.52 -10.45 -16.94
C PRO A 5 -45.45 -9.36 -16.90
N ARG A 6 -45.25 -8.68 -18.03
CA ARG A 6 -44.35 -7.50 -18.13
C ARG A 6 -44.98 -6.31 -17.39
N VAL A 7 -44.19 -5.72 -16.48
CA VAL A 7 -44.51 -4.44 -15.84
C VAL A 7 -44.23 -3.30 -16.83
N PRO A 8 -45.14 -2.35 -17.04
CA PRO A 8 -44.91 -1.19 -17.89
C PRO A 8 -43.89 -0.23 -17.25
N ALA A 9 -42.97 0.28 -18.07
CA ALA A 9 -41.99 1.29 -17.67
C ALA A 9 -42.75 2.61 -17.37
N GLY A 10 -42.56 3.10 -16.15
CA GLY A 10 -43.01 4.45 -15.74
C GLY A 10 -42.11 5.55 -16.33
N PRO A 11 -42.56 6.79 -16.41
CA PRO A 11 -41.82 7.88 -17.04
C PRO A 11 -40.57 8.24 -16.25
N HIS A 12 -39.48 8.43 -16.98
CA HIS A 12 -38.21 8.89 -16.43
C HIS A 12 -38.34 10.28 -15.81
N PRO A 13 -37.81 10.53 -14.60
CA PRO A 13 -37.76 11.89 -14.08
C PRO A 13 -36.74 12.73 -14.87
N SER A 14 -37.18 13.95 -15.15
CA SER A 14 -36.47 14.99 -15.88
C SER A 14 -35.11 15.34 -15.26
N THR A 15 -34.17 15.59 -16.13
CA THR A 15 -32.81 16.12 -15.95
C THR A 15 -32.74 17.23 -14.89
N THR A 16 -32.27 16.88 -13.71
CA THR A 16 -31.80 17.86 -12.73
C THR A 16 -30.38 18.28 -13.15
N LYS A 17 -30.27 19.57 -13.43
CA LYS A 17 -29.05 20.29 -13.77
C LYS A 17 -27.98 20.01 -12.71
N LEU A 18 -26.93 19.22 -13.06
CA LEU A 18 -25.76 19.07 -12.21
C LEU A 18 -25.13 20.46 -12.06
N MET A 19 -25.07 20.94 -10.84
CA MET A 19 -24.18 22.03 -10.46
C MET A 19 -22.76 21.59 -10.76
N THR A 20 -22.08 22.38 -11.57
CA THR A 20 -20.64 22.26 -11.81
C THR A 20 -19.93 22.46 -10.49
N SER A 21 -19.46 21.37 -9.89
CA SER A 21 -18.49 21.44 -8.80
C SER A 21 -17.17 21.92 -9.40
N ASP A 22 -16.72 23.01 -8.85
CA ASP A 22 -15.40 23.59 -9.03
C ASP A 22 -14.33 22.50 -8.97
N SER A 23 -13.62 22.31 -10.08
CA SER A 23 -12.47 21.43 -10.16
C SER A 23 -11.26 22.12 -9.53
N SER A 24 -11.27 22.26 -8.21
CA SER A 24 -10.05 22.52 -7.47
C SER A 24 -9.13 21.31 -7.66
N LYS A 25 -7.97 21.53 -8.26
CA LYS A 25 -6.85 20.59 -8.39
C LYS A 25 -6.63 19.89 -7.05
N PRO A 26 -6.24 18.60 -7.05
CA PRO A 26 -5.81 17.95 -5.81
C PRO A 26 -4.68 18.80 -5.23
N ASP A 27 -4.94 19.39 -4.06
CA ASP A 27 -3.95 20.13 -3.30
C ASP A 27 -2.73 19.23 -3.10
N ASP A 28 -1.59 19.69 -3.63
CA ASP A 28 -0.27 19.16 -3.36
C ASP A 28 -0.04 19.17 -1.84
N LEU A 29 -0.25 18.02 -1.19
CA LEU A 29 0.10 17.78 0.21
C LEU A 29 1.60 17.54 0.40
N ALA A 30 2.40 17.87 -0.58
CA ALA A 30 3.84 17.99 -0.42
C ALA A 30 4.12 19.36 0.20
N ASN A 31 4.09 19.46 1.53
CA ASN A 31 4.81 20.53 2.20
C ASN A 31 6.30 20.32 1.88
N PRO A 32 6.97 21.22 1.11
CA PRO A 32 8.32 20.98 0.60
C PRO A 32 9.42 20.94 1.67
N ALA A 33 9.05 20.89 2.92
CA ALA A 33 9.96 20.95 4.07
C ALA A 33 9.87 19.71 5.00
N THR A 34 9.13 18.66 4.63
CA THR A 34 9.01 17.47 5.49
C THR A 34 10.04 16.40 5.15
N LEU A 35 10.45 15.60 6.13
CA LEU A 35 11.37 14.47 5.91
C LEU A 35 10.79 13.49 4.88
N LEU A 36 9.50 13.18 4.98
CA LEU A 36 8.81 12.27 4.08
C LEU A 36 8.89 12.72 2.62
N SER A 37 8.84 14.02 2.35
CA SER A 37 8.94 14.55 0.98
C SER A 37 10.33 14.34 0.35
N GLY A 38 11.35 14.17 1.18
CA GLY A 38 12.72 13.85 0.77
C GLY A 38 12.98 12.37 0.53
N ILE A 39 12.07 11.47 0.95
CA ILE A 39 12.25 10.02 0.81
C ILE A 39 11.81 9.59 -0.60
N THR A 40 12.77 9.18 -1.41
CA THR A 40 12.57 8.71 -2.79
C THR A 40 12.90 7.23 -2.96
N CYS A 41 13.74 6.70 -2.08
CA CYS A 41 14.16 5.30 -2.08
C CYS A 41 14.50 4.83 -0.65
N PRO A 42 14.62 3.51 -0.43
CA PRO A 42 15.02 2.97 0.87
C PRO A 42 16.35 3.51 1.42
N GLY A 43 17.29 3.85 0.54
CA GLY A 43 18.58 4.45 0.93
C GLY A 43 18.44 5.75 1.70
N ASP A 44 17.42 6.55 1.37
CA ASP A 44 17.16 7.81 2.08
C ASP A 44 16.73 7.54 3.53
N VAL A 45 15.93 6.48 3.78
CA VAL A 45 15.55 6.05 5.13
C VAL A 45 16.77 5.57 5.90
N GLN A 46 17.68 4.84 5.25
CA GLN A 46 18.91 4.33 5.85
C GLN A 46 19.89 5.44 6.25
N ALA A 47 19.81 6.59 5.59
CA ALA A 47 20.67 7.75 5.88
C ALA A 47 20.19 8.62 7.06
N LEU A 48 18.93 8.44 7.53
CA LEU A 48 18.37 9.25 8.61
C LEU A 48 19.01 8.91 9.97
N GLU A 49 19.11 9.89 10.83
CA GLU A 49 19.46 9.69 12.25
C GLU A 49 18.25 9.17 13.06
N ASN A 50 18.48 8.63 14.22
CA ASN A 50 17.43 7.96 15.01
C ASN A 50 16.28 8.89 15.44
N ASP A 51 16.56 10.15 15.76
CA ASP A 51 15.56 11.17 16.07
C ASP A 51 14.70 11.51 14.84
N GLN A 52 15.31 11.59 13.68
CA GLN A 52 14.60 11.80 12.41
C GLN A 52 13.66 10.62 12.05
N LEU A 53 13.98 9.39 12.47
CA LEU A 53 13.07 8.26 12.25
C LEU A 53 11.76 8.39 13.02
N LEU A 54 11.80 8.98 14.22
CA LEU A 54 10.58 9.25 15.01
C LEU A 54 9.75 10.36 14.34
N GLU A 55 10.40 11.43 13.89
CA GLU A 55 9.74 12.51 13.16
C GLU A 55 9.11 11.98 11.86
N LEU A 56 9.84 11.17 11.09
CA LEU A 56 9.31 10.52 9.89
C LEU A 56 8.08 9.65 10.19
N ALA A 57 8.08 8.92 11.31
CA ALA A 57 6.94 8.11 11.70
C ALA A 57 5.70 8.96 11.99
N ASP A 58 5.85 10.11 12.62
CA ASP A 58 4.75 11.04 12.89
C ASP A 58 4.22 11.68 11.60
N GLU A 59 5.10 12.14 10.69
CA GLU A 59 4.70 12.65 9.38
C GLU A 59 3.93 11.61 8.53
N ILE A 60 4.38 10.35 8.55
CA ILE A 60 3.69 9.24 7.89
C ILE A 60 2.30 9.05 8.47
N ARG A 61 2.13 9.09 9.81
CA ARG A 61 0.82 8.95 10.45
C ARG A 61 -0.13 10.07 10.08
N GLU A 62 0.32 11.31 10.14
CA GLU A 62 -0.49 12.47 9.75
C GLU A 62 -0.92 12.38 8.29
N THR A 63 0.00 11.99 7.40
CA THR A 63 -0.27 11.78 5.98
C THR A 63 -1.30 10.66 5.76
N LEU A 64 -1.18 9.53 6.46
CA LEU A 64 -2.14 8.43 6.39
C LEU A 64 -3.54 8.88 6.86
N ILE A 65 -3.63 9.52 8.02
CA ILE A 65 -4.90 9.96 8.60
C ILE A 65 -5.60 10.95 7.66
N SER A 66 -4.90 12.01 7.24
CA SER A 66 -5.45 13.06 6.37
C SER A 66 -5.85 12.53 4.99
N THR A 67 -5.03 11.65 4.41
CA THR A 67 -5.30 11.05 3.10
C THR A 67 -6.50 10.10 3.16
N LEU A 68 -6.47 9.13 4.08
CA LEU A 68 -7.48 8.08 4.12
C LEU A 68 -8.84 8.57 4.65
N ALA A 69 -8.88 9.70 5.34
CA ALA A 69 -10.13 10.40 5.64
C ALA A 69 -10.88 10.84 4.37
N ARG A 70 -10.17 11.09 3.27
CA ARG A 70 -10.75 11.51 1.98
C ARG A 70 -10.93 10.36 1.01
N THR A 71 -9.92 9.51 0.87
CA THR A 71 -9.90 8.44 -0.14
C THR A 71 -10.52 7.13 0.33
N GLY A 72 -10.67 6.98 1.65
CA GLY A 72 -10.93 5.67 2.25
C GLY A 72 -9.70 4.77 2.18
N GLY A 73 -9.76 3.60 2.82
CA GLY A 73 -8.68 2.63 2.78
C GLY A 73 -8.44 1.95 4.13
N HIS A 74 -7.29 1.27 4.24
CA HIS A 74 -6.95 0.44 5.38
C HIS A 74 -6.15 1.24 6.42
N LEU A 75 -6.80 2.16 7.16
CA LEU A 75 -6.11 3.05 8.10
C LEU A 75 -5.46 2.28 9.26
N GLY A 76 -6.23 1.50 10.01
CA GLY A 76 -5.73 0.77 11.20
C GLY A 76 -4.53 -0.13 10.90
N PRO A 77 -4.61 -1.02 9.88
CA PRO A 77 -3.49 -1.87 9.52
C PRO A 77 -2.21 -1.11 9.14
N ASN A 78 -2.32 0.07 8.52
CA ASN A 78 -1.15 0.87 8.16
C ASN A 78 -0.58 1.65 9.33
N LEU A 79 -1.41 2.20 10.22
CA LEU A 79 -0.94 2.86 11.44
C LEU A 79 -0.19 1.88 12.35
N GLY A 80 -0.62 0.62 12.39
CA GLY A 80 0.01 -0.41 13.23
C GLY A 80 1.37 -0.90 12.74
N VAL A 81 1.77 -0.57 11.52
CA VAL A 81 3.03 -1.04 10.93
C VAL A 81 3.97 0.10 10.52
N VAL A 82 3.74 1.32 10.98
CA VAL A 82 4.58 2.47 10.59
C VAL A 82 6.03 2.22 11.02
N GLU A 83 6.30 2.03 12.30
CA GLU A 83 7.65 1.79 12.82
C GLU A 83 8.25 0.49 12.29
N LEU A 84 7.42 -0.57 12.18
CA LEU A 84 7.87 -1.83 11.62
C LEU A 84 8.39 -1.64 10.19
N THR A 85 7.66 -0.91 9.35
CA THR A 85 8.03 -0.71 7.96
C THR A 85 9.27 0.19 7.84
N ILE A 86 9.37 1.24 8.67
CA ILE A 86 10.59 2.08 8.76
C ILE A 86 11.78 1.21 9.17
N ALA A 87 11.64 0.39 10.20
CA ALA A 87 12.70 -0.49 10.69
C ALA A 87 13.13 -1.51 9.62
N LEU A 88 12.19 -2.09 8.89
CA LEU A 88 12.50 -2.98 7.76
C LEU A 88 13.32 -2.26 6.69
N HIS A 89 12.94 -1.06 6.29
CA HIS A 89 13.71 -0.27 5.32
C HIS A 89 15.04 0.27 5.86
N ARG A 90 15.18 0.38 7.18
CA ARG A 90 16.45 0.72 7.83
C ARG A 90 17.47 -0.41 7.73
N VAL A 91 17.01 -1.67 7.71
CA VAL A 91 17.86 -2.87 7.77
C VAL A 91 18.03 -3.52 6.40
N PHE A 92 16.97 -3.56 5.61
CA PHE A 92 16.92 -4.27 4.33
C PHE A 92 16.78 -3.31 3.15
N THR A 93 17.28 -3.70 1.99
CA THR A 93 17.32 -2.86 0.79
C THR A 93 16.49 -3.47 -0.33
N THR A 94 15.22 -3.02 -0.47
CA THR A 94 14.40 -3.35 -1.64
C THR A 94 14.86 -2.53 -2.86
N PRO A 95 14.77 -3.04 -4.09
CA PRO A 95 14.16 -4.30 -4.53
C PRO A 95 15.08 -5.53 -4.42
N THR A 96 16.32 -5.41 -3.97
CA THR A 96 17.22 -6.57 -3.77
C THR A 96 16.61 -7.53 -2.77
N ASP A 97 16.41 -7.08 -1.52
CA ASP A 97 15.66 -7.84 -0.53
C ASP A 97 14.16 -7.83 -0.84
N LYS A 98 13.45 -8.89 -0.46
CA LYS A 98 12.05 -9.10 -0.82
C LYS A 98 11.14 -8.95 0.38
N PHE A 99 10.21 -7.99 0.34
CA PHE A 99 9.14 -7.87 1.35
C PHE A 99 7.85 -8.49 0.82
N VAL A 100 7.46 -9.61 1.38
CA VAL A 100 6.24 -10.34 1.03
C VAL A 100 5.18 -10.06 2.10
N MET A 101 4.30 -9.12 1.83
CA MET A 101 3.25 -8.72 2.77
C MET A 101 1.98 -9.53 2.52
N ASP A 102 1.45 -10.19 3.56
CA ASP A 102 0.21 -10.93 3.44
C ASP A 102 -0.97 -9.99 3.19
N VAL A 103 -1.84 -10.33 2.24
CA VAL A 103 -2.87 -9.42 1.70
C VAL A 103 -2.29 -8.15 1.08
N SER A 104 -1.27 -7.57 1.70
CA SER A 104 -0.60 -6.30 1.38
C SER A 104 -1.44 -5.02 1.58
N HIS A 105 -2.56 -5.11 2.29
CA HIS A 105 -3.40 -3.97 2.66
C HIS A 105 -2.72 -3.00 3.64
N GLN A 106 -1.67 -3.44 4.33
CA GLN A 106 -0.79 -2.67 5.23
C GLN A 106 0.42 -2.06 4.49
N GLY A 107 0.45 -2.08 3.16
CA GLY A 107 1.60 -1.69 2.34
C GLY A 107 1.72 -0.19 2.03
N TYR A 108 0.87 0.70 2.60
CA TYR A 108 0.90 2.12 2.23
C TYR A 108 2.17 2.83 2.70
N VAL A 109 2.66 2.48 3.89
CA VAL A 109 3.94 2.98 4.41
C VAL A 109 5.09 2.55 3.50
N HIS A 110 5.12 1.29 3.06
CA HIS A 110 6.10 0.81 2.10
C HIS A 110 6.06 1.60 0.77
N LYS A 111 4.85 1.92 0.26
CA LYS A 111 4.72 2.77 -0.92
C LYS A 111 5.34 4.14 -0.71
N MET A 112 5.07 4.78 0.44
CA MET A 112 5.64 6.09 0.75
C MET A 112 7.17 6.06 0.83
N LEU A 113 7.74 5.04 1.47
CA LEU A 113 9.19 4.90 1.63
C LEU A 113 9.93 4.39 0.38
N THR A 114 9.19 4.08 -0.68
CA THR A 114 9.72 3.64 -1.99
C THR A 114 9.34 4.61 -3.12
N GLY A 115 9.35 5.91 -2.84
CA GLY A 115 9.25 6.98 -3.83
C GLY A 115 7.83 7.32 -4.28
N ARG A 116 6.80 6.83 -3.58
CA ARG A 116 5.39 7.08 -3.95
C ARG A 116 4.66 7.99 -2.96
N ALA A 117 5.38 8.64 -2.02
CA ALA A 117 4.79 9.53 -1.02
C ALA A 117 3.99 10.67 -1.67
N ASN A 118 4.53 11.29 -2.71
CA ASN A 118 3.88 12.38 -3.45
C ASN A 118 2.60 11.97 -4.20
N ARG A 119 2.37 10.67 -4.38
CA ARG A 119 1.19 10.11 -5.04
C ARG A 119 0.20 9.47 -4.07
N ILE A 120 0.50 9.43 -2.78
CA ILE A 120 -0.33 8.72 -1.79
C ILE A 120 -1.76 9.28 -1.72
N GLY A 121 -1.96 10.57 -2.03
CA GLY A 121 -3.26 11.20 -2.14
C GLY A 121 -4.20 10.59 -3.19
N SER A 122 -3.65 9.81 -4.13
CA SER A 122 -4.41 9.08 -5.16
C SER A 122 -4.71 7.62 -4.79
N ILE A 123 -4.39 7.19 -3.57
CA ILE A 123 -4.58 5.78 -3.15
C ILE A 123 -6.04 5.35 -3.33
N ARG A 124 -6.26 4.19 -3.98
CA ARG A 124 -7.58 3.61 -4.30
C ARG A 124 -8.48 4.49 -5.18
N GLN A 125 -7.95 5.54 -5.80
CA GLN A 125 -8.67 6.33 -6.78
C GLN A 125 -8.46 5.76 -8.20
N TYR A 126 -9.35 6.12 -9.12
CA TYR A 126 -9.20 5.75 -10.54
C TYR A 126 -7.85 6.27 -11.08
N GLU A 127 -7.10 5.42 -11.76
CA GLU A 127 -5.73 5.70 -12.25
C GLU A 127 -4.72 6.13 -11.16
N GLY A 128 -5.08 5.99 -9.89
CA GLY A 128 -4.23 6.27 -8.75
C GLY A 128 -3.45 5.05 -8.27
N LEU A 129 -2.83 5.18 -7.09
CA LEU A 129 -2.12 4.07 -6.45
C LEU A 129 -3.09 2.97 -6.02
N ASN A 130 -2.68 1.72 -6.25
CA ASN A 130 -3.46 0.56 -5.82
C ASN A 130 -3.52 0.46 -4.30
N GLY A 131 -4.66 0.00 -3.76
CA GLY A 131 -4.85 -0.26 -2.32
C GLY A 131 -4.12 -1.48 -1.79
N PHE A 132 -3.41 -2.21 -2.64
CA PHE A 132 -2.52 -3.33 -2.33
C PHE A 132 -1.18 -3.13 -3.03
N LEU A 133 -0.16 -3.89 -2.67
CA LEU A 133 1.10 -3.91 -3.42
C LEU A 133 0.88 -4.56 -4.78
N LEU A 134 1.51 -4.01 -5.80
CA LEU A 134 1.32 -4.46 -7.18
C LEU A 134 2.65 -4.39 -7.95
N ARG A 135 3.10 -5.53 -8.45
CA ARG A 135 4.37 -5.67 -9.19
C ARG A 135 4.50 -4.77 -10.42
N THR A 136 3.39 -4.37 -11.01
CA THR A 136 3.36 -3.42 -12.14
C THR A 136 3.40 -1.97 -11.71
N GLU A 137 3.25 -1.67 -10.42
CA GLU A 137 3.26 -0.31 -9.87
C GLU A 137 4.67 0.13 -9.46
N SER A 138 5.48 -0.80 -8.94
CA SER A 138 6.84 -0.52 -8.48
C SER A 138 7.70 -1.79 -8.49
N GLU A 139 9.00 -1.64 -8.77
CA GLU A 139 9.99 -2.72 -8.63
C GLU A 139 10.17 -3.18 -7.18
N HIS A 140 9.87 -2.32 -6.21
CA HIS A 140 9.90 -2.64 -4.79
C HIS A 140 8.76 -3.57 -4.36
N ASP A 141 7.70 -3.70 -5.15
CA ASP A 141 6.55 -4.55 -4.88
C ASP A 141 6.79 -5.95 -5.44
N CYS A 142 7.58 -6.78 -4.76
CA CYS A 142 7.99 -8.10 -5.25
C CYS A 142 6.82 -9.11 -5.35
N TYR A 143 5.74 -8.89 -4.62
CA TYR A 143 4.58 -9.78 -4.55
C TYR A 143 3.27 -8.98 -4.55
N GLY A 144 2.41 -9.27 -5.53
CA GLY A 144 1.04 -8.74 -5.59
C GLY A 144 0.08 -9.72 -4.96
N ALA A 145 -0.66 -9.26 -3.95
CA ALA A 145 -1.60 -10.11 -3.23
C ALA A 145 -3.01 -9.51 -3.20
N GLY A 146 -3.74 -9.69 -2.14
CA GLY A 146 -5.14 -9.35 -1.91
C GLY A 146 -5.85 -10.48 -1.19
N HIS A 147 -5.28 -11.69 -1.23
CA HIS A 147 -5.77 -12.87 -0.52
C HIS A 147 -4.91 -13.15 0.71
N ALA A 148 -5.57 -13.39 1.86
CA ALA A 148 -4.92 -13.78 3.10
C ALA A 148 -4.32 -15.18 3.02
N GLY A 149 -3.25 -15.42 3.78
CA GLY A 149 -2.63 -16.73 3.92
C GLY A 149 -1.69 -17.12 2.79
N THR A 150 -1.34 -16.21 1.88
CA THR A 150 -0.52 -16.55 0.69
C THR A 150 0.93 -16.13 0.83
N ALA A 151 1.24 -15.18 1.71
CA ALA A 151 2.58 -14.58 1.80
C ALA A 151 3.66 -15.57 2.25
N LEU A 152 3.36 -16.44 3.22
CA LEU A 152 4.37 -17.40 3.73
C LEU A 152 4.79 -18.39 2.66
N SER A 153 3.85 -18.95 1.90
CA SER A 153 4.15 -19.86 0.79
C SER A 153 4.91 -19.16 -0.33
N ALA A 154 4.55 -17.89 -0.64
CA ALA A 154 5.27 -17.10 -1.63
C ALA A 154 6.69 -16.78 -1.18
N ALA A 155 6.88 -16.37 0.08
CA ALA A 155 8.19 -16.10 0.66
C ALA A 155 9.08 -17.35 0.69
N LEU A 156 8.51 -18.50 1.05
CA LEU A 156 9.23 -19.78 1.01
C LEU A 156 9.70 -20.09 -0.42
N GLY A 157 8.83 -19.92 -1.41
CA GLY A 157 9.21 -20.13 -2.82
C GLY A 157 10.32 -19.19 -3.28
N MET A 158 10.28 -17.92 -2.87
CA MET A 158 11.34 -16.95 -3.16
C MET A 158 12.67 -17.33 -2.48
N ALA A 159 12.62 -17.78 -1.20
CA ALA A 159 13.82 -18.19 -0.47
C ALA A 159 14.46 -19.45 -1.10
N VAL A 160 13.65 -20.43 -1.48
CA VAL A 160 14.15 -21.63 -2.21
C VAL A 160 14.76 -21.22 -3.56
N ALA A 161 14.13 -20.32 -4.29
CA ALA A 161 14.66 -19.84 -5.56
C ALA A 161 16.00 -19.09 -5.38
N ARG A 162 16.14 -18.30 -4.31
CA ARG A 162 17.40 -17.65 -3.92
C ARG A 162 18.49 -18.71 -3.68
N ASP A 163 18.22 -19.72 -2.87
CA ASP A 163 19.18 -20.77 -2.53
C ASP A 163 19.62 -21.54 -3.78
N LEU A 164 18.68 -21.86 -4.68
CA LEU A 164 18.99 -22.54 -5.94
C LEU A 164 19.83 -21.70 -6.90
N LYS A 165 19.69 -20.38 -6.85
CA LYS A 165 20.50 -19.43 -7.64
C LYS A 165 21.86 -19.15 -7.03
N GLY A 166 22.04 -19.45 -5.74
CA GLY A 166 23.25 -19.11 -4.98
C GLY A 166 23.41 -17.62 -4.72
N THR A 167 22.26 -16.89 -4.62
CA THR A 167 22.23 -15.48 -4.23
C THR A 167 21.95 -15.34 -2.73
N ASP A 168 22.07 -14.14 -2.15
CA ASP A 168 22.07 -13.90 -0.69
C ASP A 168 21.02 -12.89 -0.22
N GLU A 169 20.11 -12.47 -1.12
CA GLU A 169 19.04 -11.54 -0.75
C GLU A 169 18.14 -12.08 0.37
N HIS A 170 17.72 -11.21 1.27
CA HIS A 170 16.76 -11.55 2.31
C HIS A 170 15.34 -11.62 1.77
N VAL A 171 14.58 -12.60 2.27
CA VAL A 171 13.12 -12.70 2.01
C VAL A 171 12.39 -12.59 3.33
N VAL A 172 11.66 -11.49 3.48
CA VAL A 172 10.96 -11.12 4.71
C VAL A 172 9.46 -11.23 4.49
N ALA A 173 8.79 -12.14 5.18
CA ALA A 173 7.34 -12.24 5.18
C ALA A 173 6.74 -11.39 6.31
N VAL A 174 5.79 -10.53 5.98
CA VAL A 174 5.01 -9.73 6.95
C VAL A 174 3.58 -10.26 6.92
N ALA A 175 3.17 -10.92 8.00
CA ALA A 175 1.89 -11.59 8.10
C ALA A 175 1.24 -11.33 9.47
N GLY A 176 -0.09 -11.21 9.50
CA GLY A 176 -0.84 -11.19 10.75
C GLY A 176 -0.88 -12.58 11.40
N ASP A 177 -1.13 -12.62 12.70
CA ASP A 177 -1.20 -13.85 13.49
C ASP A 177 -2.26 -14.85 12.95
N ALA A 178 -3.41 -14.35 12.52
CA ALA A 178 -4.46 -15.15 11.92
C ALA A 178 -4.06 -15.84 10.60
N THR A 179 -3.02 -15.35 9.92
CA THR A 179 -2.51 -15.96 8.68
C THR A 179 -2.04 -17.40 8.90
N TYR A 180 -1.48 -17.71 10.07
CA TYR A 180 -1.01 -19.06 10.40
C TYR A 180 -2.13 -20.11 10.51
N SER A 181 -3.38 -19.68 10.65
CA SER A 181 -4.52 -20.59 10.65
C SER A 181 -5.08 -20.88 9.25
N CYS A 182 -4.56 -20.20 8.22
CA CYS A 182 -4.95 -20.44 6.84
C CYS A 182 -4.32 -21.73 6.29
N GLY A 183 -5.10 -22.59 5.62
CA GLY A 183 -4.59 -23.84 5.04
C GLY A 183 -3.48 -23.66 4.00
N ALA A 184 -3.38 -22.51 3.35
CA ALA A 184 -2.31 -22.21 2.38
C ALA A 184 -0.94 -22.01 3.03
N THR A 185 -0.87 -21.89 4.37
CA THR A 185 0.39 -21.69 5.12
C THR A 185 0.92 -23.00 5.72
N GLN A 186 0.16 -24.07 5.61
CA GLN A 186 0.46 -25.42 6.09
C GLN A 186 0.91 -26.30 4.93
#